data_8a6d2826a3edc7f5d891560fa9bf9fe7
#
_entry.id   8a6d2826a3edc7f5d891560fa9bf9fe7
#
_cell.length_a   1.000
_cell.length_b   1.000
_cell.length_c   1.000
_cell.angle_alpha   90.00
_cell.angle_beta   90.00
_cell.angle_gamma   90.00
#
_symmetry.space_group_name_H-M   'P 1'
#
loop_
_entity.id
_entity.type
_entity.pdbx_description
1 polymer ?
#
loop_
_entity_poly.entity_id
_entity_poly.type
_entity_poly.pdbx_seq_one_letter_code
_entity_poly.pdbx_strand_id
1 'polypeptide(L)'
;MTLAESQSKDLTYQQLLDLDTHEVNPMLRLTSDVDFGTMNIPVERYLSQEFFDLEVEKIWKKAWQMACREEHIPNVGDTYVYDIVGTSILVVRSAPNEIKAFYNACLHRGRQLRECSGHAGEVIRCPFHALAWHLDGTLENLTTAWDFPQVQ
;
A
#
# COMPACT_ATOMS: atom_id res chain seq x y z
N MET A 1 34.04 25.02 16.39
CA MET A 1 34.13 23.74 15.68
C MET A 1 33.50 23.94 14.31
N THR A 2 34.30 23.91 13.27
CA THR A 2 33.82 24.06 11.89
C THR A 2 33.20 22.71 11.44
N LEU A 3 32.14 22.75 10.67
CA LEU A 3 31.42 21.57 10.12
C LEU A 3 32.31 20.56 9.38
N ALA A 4 33.52 20.93 9.05
CA ALA A 4 34.53 20.08 8.37
C ALA A 4 35.12 18.96 9.26
N GLU A 5 34.91 18.98 10.58
CA GLU A 5 35.53 18.00 11.50
C GLU A 5 34.61 16.81 11.82
N SER A 6 33.36 16.78 11.30
CA SER A 6 32.41 15.68 11.56
C SER A 6 32.21 14.75 10.35
N GLN A 7 33.08 14.82 9.33
CA GLN A 7 33.00 13.85 8.25
C GLN A 7 33.36 12.45 8.78
N SER A 8 32.40 11.52 8.66
CA SER A 8 32.65 10.12 8.92
C SER A 8 33.88 9.65 8.16
N LYS A 9 34.75 8.89 8.86
CA LYS A 9 35.88 8.21 8.23
C LYS A 9 35.44 6.94 7.48
N ASP A 10 34.15 6.69 7.43
CA ASP A 10 33.59 5.52 6.79
C ASP A 10 33.62 5.66 5.26
N LEU A 11 33.58 4.52 4.59
CA LEU A 11 33.57 4.46 3.14
C LEU A 11 32.36 5.19 2.55
N THR A 12 32.55 5.92 1.50
CA THR A 12 31.45 6.47 0.71
C THR A 12 30.71 5.35 -0.01
N TYR A 13 29.48 5.63 -0.44
CA TYR A 13 28.69 4.67 -1.22
C TYR A 13 29.44 4.20 -2.48
N GLN A 14 30.10 5.09 -3.20
CA GLN A 14 30.86 4.72 -4.39
C GLN A 14 32.05 3.82 -4.05
N GLN A 15 32.74 4.09 -2.94
CA GLN A 15 33.82 3.21 -2.46
C GLN A 15 33.29 1.83 -2.05
N LEU A 16 32.10 1.74 -1.48
CA LEU A 16 31.47 0.45 -1.17
C LEU A 16 31.15 -0.33 -2.46
N LEU A 17 30.64 0.34 -3.50
CA LEU A 17 30.41 -0.28 -4.81
C LEU A 17 31.69 -0.77 -5.48
N ASP A 18 32.83 -0.08 -5.23
CA ASP A 18 34.15 -0.49 -5.77
C ASP A 18 34.70 -1.73 -5.09
N LEU A 19 34.24 -2.04 -3.88
CA LEU A 19 34.62 -3.24 -3.12
C LEU A 19 33.72 -4.46 -3.45
N ASP A 20 32.64 -4.28 -4.21
CA ASP A 20 31.78 -5.39 -4.60
C ASP A 20 32.52 -6.37 -5.51
N THR A 21 32.35 -7.65 -5.25
CA THR A 21 32.95 -8.73 -6.05
C THR A 21 32.13 -9.12 -7.27
N HIS A 22 30.92 -8.57 -7.39
CA HIS A 22 30.01 -8.79 -8.52
C HIS A 22 30.00 -7.58 -9.46
N GLU A 23 29.52 -7.80 -10.67
CA GLU A 23 29.30 -6.69 -11.62
C GLU A 23 28.23 -5.74 -11.07
N VAL A 24 28.65 -4.51 -10.78
CA VAL A 24 27.75 -3.48 -10.23
C VAL A 24 26.93 -2.88 -11.36
N ASN A 25 25.60 -2.90 -11.22
CA ASN A 25 24.70 -2.26 -12.18
C ASN A 25 25.08 -0.77 -12.33
N PRO A 26 25.32 -0.27 -13.55
CA PRO A 26 25.70 1.12 -13.79
C PRO A 26 24.71 2.14 -13.21
N MET A 27 23.42 1.81 -13.10
CA MET A 27 22.43 2.71 -12.50
C MET A 27 22.71 3.01 -11.02
N LEU A 28 23.38 2.11 -10.29
CA LEU A 28 23.75 2.35 -8.89
C LEU A 28 24.91 3.37 -8.76
N ARG A 29 25.60 3.66 -9.86
CA ARG A 29 26.67 4.67 -9.88
C ARG A 29 26.19 6.07 -10.29
N LEU A 30 24.91 6.20 -10.64
CA LEU A 30 24.34 7.51 -10.94
C LEU A 30 24.27 8.35 -9.67
N THR A 31 24.68 9.61 -9.79
CA THR A 31 24.55 10.63 -8.76
C THR A 31 23.49 11.64 -9.19
N SER A 32 22.80 12.24 -8.22
CA SER A 32 21.90 13.36 -8.51
C SER A 32 22.74 14.62 -8.72
N ASP A 33 22.44 15.34 -9.79
CA ASP A 33 23.00 16.68 -10.04
C ASP A 33 22.32 17.75 -9.20
N VAL A 34 21.26 17.37 -8.44
CA VAL A 34 20.50 18.29 -7.60
C VAL A 34 21.12 18.31 -6.21
N ASP A 35 21.72 19.43 -5.84
CA ASP A 35 22.16 19.70 -4.48
C ASP A 35 21.01 20.32 -3.67
N PHE A 36 20.44 19.54 -2.76
CA PHE A 36 19.40 20.01 -1.82
C PHE A 36 20.00 20.72 -0.59
N GLY A 37 21.34 20.86 -0.54
CA GLY A 37 22.04 21.42 0.61
C GLY A 37 22.03 20.50 1.84
N THR A 38 22.61 21.03 2.92
CA THR A 38 22.74 20.33 4.22
C THR A 38 21.91 20.99 5.32
N MET A 39 20.90 21.77 4.96
CA MET A 39 20.03 22.42 5.94
C MET A 39 19.17 21.41 6.67
N ASN A 40 18.93 21.66 7.95
CA ASN A 40 18.00 20.84 8.73
C ASN A 40 16.59 20.92 8.14
N ILE A 41 15.94 19.79 8.06
CA ILE A 41 14.52 19.73 7.70
C ILE A 41 13.71 20.28 8.87
N PRO A 42 12.82 21.27 8.66
CA PRO A 42 11.96 21.79 9.71
C PRO A 42 11.12 20.67 10.36
N VAL A 43 11.10 20.61 11.68
CA VAL A 43 10.40 19.56 12.44
C VAL A 43 8.88 19.59 12.21
N GLU A 44 8.34 20.73 11.83
CA GLU A 44 6.93 20.93 11.50
C GLU A 44 6.45 19.96 10.43
N ARG A 45 7.31 19.58 9.48
CA ARG A 45 6.97 18.59 8.44
C ARG A 45 6.62 17.22 9.00
N TYR A 46 7.10 16.89 10.20
CA TYR A 46 6.84 15.61 10.86
C TYR A 46 5.73 15.69 11.92
N LEU A 47 5.34 16.88 12.37
CA LEU A 47 4.41 17.06 13.48
C LEU A 47 3.12 17.80 13.07
N SER A 48 3.13 18.55 11.96
CA SER A 48 1.98 19.36 11.55
C SER A 48 0.88 18.50 10.92
N GLN A 49 -0.34 18.58 11.46
CA GLN A 49 -1.51 17.98 10.86
C GLN A 49 -1.81 18.56 9.48
N GLU A 50 -1.67 19.88 9.31
CA GLU A 50 -1.86 20.54 8.02
C GLU A 50 -0.89 20.02 6.94
N PHE A 51 0.37 19.79 7.32
CA PHE A 51 1.35 19.21 6.42
C PHE A 51 0.99 17.77 6.04
N PHE A 52 0.56 16.96 6.99
CA PHE A 52 0.09 15.60 6.74
C PHE A 52 -1.14 15.58 5.81
N ASP A 53 -2.10 16.48 6.01
CA ASP A 53 -3.28 16.59 5.16
C ASP A 53 -2.89 16.94 3.69
N LEU A 54 -1.87 17.80 3.51
CA LEU A 54 -1.30 18.07 2.20
C LEU A 54 -0.59 16.87 1.59
N GLU A 55 0.16 16.10 2.37
CA GLU A 55 0.76 14.85 1.90
C GLU A 55 -0.31 13.85 1.46
N VAL A 56 -1.38 13.70 2.24
CA VAL A 56 -2.51 12.83 1.87
C VAL A 56 -3.10 13.25 0.54
N GLU A 57 -3.34 14.54 0.34
CA GLU A 57 -3.95 15.06 -0.89
C GLU A 57 -3.01 14.98 -2.11
N LYS A 58 -1.73 15.34 -1.91
CA LYS A 58 -0.79 15.54 -3.02
C LYS A 58 0.03 14.29 -3.36
N ILE A 59 0.26 13.42 -2.38
CA ILE A 59 1.15 12.27 -2.50
C ILE A 59 0.37 10.95 -2.32
N TRP A 60 -0.13 10.69 -1.12
CA TRP A 60 -0.65 9.37 -0.77
C TRP A 60 -1.83 8.91 -1.65
N LYS A 61 -2.70 9.83 -2.06
CA LYS A 61 -3.83 9.53 -2.95
C LYS A 61 -3.47 9.51 -4.44
N LYS A 62 -2.25 9.88 -4.82
CA LYS A 62 -1.86 10.06 -6.22
C LYS A 62 -0.66 9.23 -6.65
N ALA A 63 0.23 8.90 -5.73
CA ALA A 63 1.40 8.07 -6.01
C ALA A 63 1.05 6.58 -5.93
N TRP A 64 1.74 5.79 -6.74
CA TRP A 64 1.67 4.33 -6.62
C TRP A 64 2.16 3.89 -5.26
N GLN A 65 1.39 2.98 -4.63
CA GLN A 65 1.70 2.41 -3.33
C GLN A 65 2.00 0.92 -3.47
N MET A 66 3.01 0.45 -2.75
CA MET A 66 3.28 -0.97 -2.62
C MET A 66 2.37 -1.54 -1.52
N ALA A 67 1.21 -2.11 -1.90
CA ALA A 67 0.26 -2.66 -0.95
C ALA A 67 0.78 -3.95 -0.30
N CYS A 68 1.25 -4.90 -1.10
CA CYS A 68 1.80 -6.17 -0.63
C CYS A 68 2.68 -6.81 -1.70
N ARG A 69 3.37 -7.88 -1.33
CA ARG A 69 4.03 -8.79 -2.27
C ARG A 69 3.06 -9.87 -2.73
N GLU A 70 3.27 -10.43 -3.91
CA GLU A 70 2.45 -11.54 -4.42
C GLU A 70 2.53 -12.78 -3.53
N GLU A 71 3.68 -12.99 -2.85
CA GLU A 71 3.86 -14.09 -1.92
C GLU A 71 2.98 -13.99 -0.66
N HIS A 72 2.41 -12.82 -0.38
CA HIS A 72 1.45 -12.66 0.72
C HIS A 72 0.06 -13.19 0.36
N ILE A 73 -0.23 -13.34 -0.93
CA ILE A 73 -1.50 -13.81 -1.47
C ILE A 73 -1.26 -14.84 -2.59
N PRO A 74 -0.60 -15.98 -2.29
CA PRO A 74 -0.15 -16.95 -3.32
C PRO A 74 -1.31 -17.71 -3.98
N ASN A 75 -2.43 -17.91 -3.29
CA ASN A 75 -3.54 -18.76 -3.75
C ASN A 75 -4.77 -17.92 -4.08
N VAL A 76 -5.58 -18.40 -5.04
CA VAL A 76 -6.90 -17.81 -5.30
C VAL A 76 -7.73 -17.84 -4.02
N GLY A 77 -8.36 -16.70 -3.70
CA GLY A 77 -9.08 -16.49 -2.45
C GLY A 77 -8.25 -15.89 -1.31
N ASP A 78 -6.93 -15.80 -1.47
CA ASP A 78 -6.10 -15.09 -0.49
C ASP A 78 -6.34 -13.59 -0.58
N THR A 79 -6.33 -12.94 0.56
CA THR A 79 -6.63 -11.51 0.71
C THR A 79 -5.57 -10.83 1.58
N TYR A 80 -5.27 -9.58 1.24
CA TYR A 80 -4.41 -8.72 2.04
C TYR A 80 -5.16 -7.41 2.36
N VAL A 81 -5.21 -7.06 3.64
CA VAL A 81 -5.77 -5.78 4.09
C VAL A 81 -4.65 -4.75 4.09
N TYR A 82 -4.82 -3.71 3.30
CA TYR A 82 -3.89 -2.60 3.18
C TYR A 82 -4.55 -1.31 3.67
N ASP A 83 -4.13 -0.84 4.84
CA ASP A 83 -4.64 0.37 5.45
C ASP A 83 -3.65 1.52 5.21
N ILE A 84 -4.12 2.60 4.62
CA ILE A 84 -3.31 3.78 4.35
C ILE A 84 -4.14 5.06 4.49
N VAL A 85 -3.63 6.03 5.24
CA VAL A 85 -4.18 7.37 5.44
C VAL A 85 -5.70 7.39 5.63
N GLY A 86 -6.20 6.51 6.50
CA GLY A 86 -7.63 6.40 6.84
C GLY A 86 -8.47 5.66 5.79
N THR A 87 -7.86 5.07 4.77
CA THR A 87 -8.54 4.24 3.78
C THR A 87 -8.10 2.78 3.92
N SER A 88 -9.04 1.86 3.94
CA SER A 88 -8.78 0.42 3.96
C SER A 88 -9.06 -0.16 2.57
N ILE A 89 -8.08 -0.86 2.02
CA ILE A 89 -8.14 -1.54 0.72
C ILE A 89 -8.01 -3.04 0.95
N LEU A 90 -8.85 -3.81 0.30
CA LEU A 90 -8.79 -5.26 0.28
C LEU A 90 -8.18 -5.70 -1.05
N VAL A 91 -6.96 -6.21 -1.02
CA VAL A 91 -6.29 -6.82 -2.17
C VAL A 91 -6.62 -8.30 -2.20
N VAL A 92 -7.01 -8.83 -3.34
CA VAL A 92 -7.55 -10.19 -3.48
C VAL A 92 -6.89 -10.88 -4.67
N ARG A 93 -6.42 -12.10 -4.49
CA ARG A 93 -6.09 -12.96 -5.64
C ARG A 93 -7.39 -13.56 -6.19
N SER A 94 -7.93 -12.93 -7.21
CA SER A 94 -9.22 -13.30 -7.82
C SER A 94 -9.13 -14.50 -8.75
N ALA A 95 -7.96 -14.70 -9.39
CA ALA A 95 -7.66 -15.85 -10.24
C ALA A 95 -6.15 -16.17 -10.18
N PRO A 96 -5.66 -17.29 -10.75
CA PRO A 96 -4.26 -17.70 -10.64
C PRO A 96 -3.25 -16.62 -11.03
N ASN A 97 -3.59 -15.80 -12.04
CA ASN A 97 -2.74 -14.71 -12.54
C ASN A 97 -3.42 -13.33 -12.45
N GLU A 98 -4.42 -13.19 -11.57
CA GLU A 98 -5.17 -11.95 -11.45
C GLU A 98 -5.25 -11.51 -9.99
N ILE A 99 -4.92 -10.24 -9.76
CA ILE A 99 -5.08 -9.58 -8.46
C ILE A 99 -5.99 -8.38 -8.68
N LYS A 100 -6.99 -8.25 -7.81
CA LYS A 100 -7.90 -7.11 -7.75
C LYS A 100 -7.79 -6.40 -6.42
N ALA A 101 -8.20 -5.16 -6.38
CA ALA A 101 -8.24 -4.36 -5.16
C ALA A 101 -9.57 -3.63 -5.06
N PHE A 102 -10.16 -3.65 -3.88
CA PHE A 102 -11.46 -3.04 -3.58
C PHE A 102 -11.35 -2.17 -2.33
N TYR A 103 -12.24 -1.20 -2.20
CA TYR A 103 -12.45 -0.61 -0.88
C TYR A 103 -12.92 -1.72 0.08
N ASN A 104 -12.24 -1.84 1.22
CA ASN A 104 -12.56 -2.84 2.23
C ASN A 104 -13.81 -2.45 3.03
N ALA A 105 -14.91 -2.22 2.33
CA ALA A 105 -16.15 -1.73 2.90
C ALA A 105 -17.37 -2.36 2.20
N CYS A 106 -18.31 -2.86 2.99
CA CYS A 106 -19.58 -3.37 2.50
C CYS A 106 -20.44 -2.24 1.93
N LEU A 107 -20.94 -2.39 0.72
CA LEU A 107 -21.76 -1.38 0.04
C LEU A 107 -23.12 -1.14 0.75
N HIS A 108 -23.54 -2.02 1.66
CA HIS A 108 -24.76 -1.84 2.42
C HIS A 108 -24.64 -0.71 3.47
N ARG A 109 -23.73 -0.83 4.42
CA ARG A 109 -23.58 0.10 5.55
C ARG A 109 -22.11 0.38 5.92
N GLY A 110 -21.17 0.20 5.00
CA GLY A 110 -19.77 0.55 5.20
C GLY A 110 -18.99 -0.37 6.16
N ARG A 111 -19.59 -1.48 6.64
CA ARG A 111 -18.86 -2.43 7.49
C ARG A 111 -17.63 -2.95 6.73
N GLN A 112 -16.47 -2.93 7.38
CA GLN A 112 -15.25 -3.54 6.87
C GLN A 112 -15.47 -5.02 6.57
N LEU A 113 -15.10 -5.45 5.36
CA LEU A 113 -15.32 -6.82 4.88
C LEU A 113 -14.34 -7.81 5.51
N ARG A 114 -13.09 -7.38 5.69
CA ARG A 114 -12.02 -8.16 6.34
C ARG A 114 -11.27 -7.28 7.32
N GLU A 115 -11.11 -7.75 8.55
CA GLU A 115 -10.34 -7.04 9.58
C GLU A 115 -8.84 -7.38 9.52
N CYS A 116 -8.50 -8.51 8.91
CA CYS A 116 -7.13 -8.97 8.74
C CYS A 116 -6.94 -9.70 7.41
N SER A 117 -5.70 -9.73 6.95
CA SER A 117 -5.27 -10.54 5.81
C SER A 117 -5.49 -12.03 6.08
N GLY A 118 -5.65 -12.84 5.03
CA GLY A 118 -5.84 -14.27 5.11
C GLY A 118 -6.61 -14.82 3.93
N HIS A 119 -7.21 -15.99 4.09
CA HIS A 119 -7.96 -16.66 3.02
C HIS A 119 -9.47 -16.38 3.17
N ALA A 120 -10.12 -15.92 2.10
CA ALA A 120 -11.57 -15.66 2.06
C ALA A 120 -12.38 -16.85 1.52
N GLY A 121 -11.72 -17.81 0.89
CA GLY A 121 -12.38 -18.87 0.13
C GLY A 121 -12.81 -18.40 -1.25
N GLU A 122 -13.99 -18.82 -1.69
CA GLU A 122 -14.52 -18.51 -3.04
C GLU A 122 -15.28 -17.18 -3.09
N VAL A 123 -15.67 -16.65 -1.91
CA VAL A 123 -16.48 -15.42 -1.80
C VAL A 123 -16.01 -14.55 -0.64
N ILE A 124 -16.14 -13.25 -0.81
CA ILE A 124 -15.95 -12.25 0.23
C ILE A 124 -17.31 -11.97 0.87
N ARG A 125 -17.50 -12.39 2.10
CA ARG A 125 -18.76 -12.25 2.82
C ARG A 125 -18.67 -11.17 3.90
N CYS A 126 -19.64 -10.26 3.91
CA CYS A 126 -19.77 -9.26 4.96
C CYS A 126 -20.14 -9.93 6.29
N PRO A 127 -19.37 -9.69 7.38
CA PRO A 127 -19.66 -10.32 8.66
C PRO A 127 -20.90 -9.78 9.35
N PHE A 128 -21.52 -8.69 8.84
CA PHE A 128 -22.67 -8.05 9.47
C PHE A 128 -24.01 -8.66 9.01
N HIS A 129 -24.31 -8.60 7.69
CA HIS A 129 -25.60 -9.10 7.15
C HIS A 129 -25.41 -10.12 6.04
N ALA A 130 -24.22 -10.72 5.94
CA ALA A 130 -23.90 -11.82 5.04
C ALA A 130 -24.02 -11.52 3.53
N LEU A 131 -24.10 -10.24 3.11
CA LEU A 131 -23.94 -9.91 1.70
C LEU A 131 -22.60 -10.49 1.23
N ALA A 132 -22.59 -11.10 0.04
CA ALA A 132 -21.43 -11.78 -0.47
C ALA A 132 -21.10 -11.33 -1.90
N TRP A 133 -19.81 -11.27 -2.18
CA TRP A 133 -19.26 -10.93 -3.48
C TRP A 133 -18.29 -12.02 -3.92
N HIS A 134 -18.28 -12.32 -5.21
CA HIS A 134 -17.22 -13.09 -5.80
C HIS A 134 -15.87 -12.39 -5.65
N LEU A 135 -14.79 -13.14 -5.86
CA LEU A 135 -13.43 -12.60 -5.73
C LEU A 135 -13.11 -11.50 -6.76
N ASP A 136 -13.90 -11.41 -7.83
CA ASP A 136 -13.81 -10.36 -8.84
C ASP A 136 -14.60 -9.10 -8.51
N GLY A 137 -15.32 -9.09 -7.38
CA GLY A 137 -16.12 -7.98 -6.88
C GLY A 137 -17.55 -7.96 -7.36
N THR A 138 -18.01 -8.92 -8.18
CA THR A 138 -19.42 -9.04 -8.56
C THR A 138 -20.25 -9.55 -7.40
N LEU A 139 -21.51 -9.10 -7.31
CA LEU A 139 -22.43 -9.54 -6.25
C LEU A 139 -22.76 -11.03 -6.45
N GLU A 140 -22.50 -11.83 -5.40
CA GLU A 140 -22.86 -13.27 -5.40
C GLU A 140 -24.21 -13.50 -4.74
N ASN A 141 -24.43 -12.90 -3.58
CA ASN A 141 -25.66 -13.11 -2.85
C ASN A 141 -26.13 -11.89 -2.07
N LEU A 142 -27.40 -11.58 -2.19
CA LEU A 142 -28.14 -10.57 -1.45
C LEU A 142 -29.20 -11.26 -0.58
N THR A 143 -28.91 -11.46 0.71
CA THR A 143 -29.70 -12.26 1.64
C THR A 143 -31.15 -11.82 1.78
N THR A 144 -31.44 -10.51 1.58
CA THR A 144 -32.76 -9.91 1.70
C THR A 144 -33.09 -9.12 0.43
N ALA A 145 -33.10 -9.81 -0.72
CA ALA A 145 -33.26 -9.15 -2.03
C ALA A 145 -34.52 -8.27 -2.11
N TRP A 146 -35.58 -8.63 -1.39
CA TRP A 146 -36.84 -7.84 -1.33
C TRP A 146 -36.64 -6.45 -0.68
N ASP A 147 -35.63 -6.26 0.19
CA ASP A 147 -35.31 -4.97 0.82
C ASP A 147 -34.48 -4.07 -0.09
N PHE A 148 -33.97 -4.60 -1.20
CA PHE A 148 -33.11 -3.92 -2.13
C PHE A 148 -33.60 -3.99 -3.58
N PRO A 149 -34.80 -3.49 -3.87
CA PRO A 149 -35.40 -3.62 -5.21
C PRO A 149 -34.60 -2.87 -6.30
N GLN A 150 -33.72 -1.97 -5.91
CA GLN A 150 -32.82 -1.22 -6.80
C GLN A 150 -31.58 -2.01 -7.24
N VAL A 151 -31.28 -3.13 -6.60
CA VAL A 151 -30.15 -4.02 -6.95
C VAL A 151 -30.71 -5.14 -7.82
N GLN A 152 -30.40 -5.08 -9.12
CA GLN A 152 -30.81 -6.09 -10.12
C GLN A 152 -29.60 -6.82 -10.65
#